data_ae0e851aed12f5beae9837252c4fbd3c
#
_entry.id   ae0e851aed12f5beae9837252c4fbd3c
#
_cell.length_a   1.000
_cell.length_b   1.000
_cell.length_c   1.000
_cell.angle_alpha   90.00
_cell.angle_beta   90.00
_cell.angle_gamma   90.00
#
_symmetry.space_group_name_H-M   'P 1'
#
loop_
_entity.id
_entity.type
_entity.pdbx_description
1 polymer ?
#
loop_
_entity_poly.entity_id
_entity_poly.type
_entity_poly.pdbx_seq_one_letter_code
_entity_poly.pdbx_strand_id
1 'polypeptide(L)'
;MKLGVISQNLEQFEFEEGLRYARDLGIQAVEVGACGLWGRGYCNPEMLLANRGEIDRWLDTFASYDLEISALGGHGAPLMPNKTVAEEYSREFRLTCEFMELAGLRRITLLAGLPEGAEGDTAPNWVTFAEWPFLRDTLEWQWEKRLLPYWREHGKIAADHGVTLCFEMHGGDMIHNPVTLKQLHDEIGPVAACNFDISHMWYQGIDPIEALYYLGPLVQHVHAKDILISRHNARVRGMMDSTSTEQFADRSWTYTLAGWGHDEATWREFVSTLRLLGYDHVISLEMESEYFEVEEGLEKSVSFLKPLMIEKPSGAKWWEIAGMDRAGGLTQE
;
A
#
# COMPACT_ATOMS: atom_id res chain seq x y z
N MET A 1 -15.37 2.45 -5.91
CA MET A 1 -14.27 1.91 -5.07
C MET A 1 -14.82 0.76 -4.26
N LYS A 2 -13.98 -0.22 -3.93
CA LYS A 2 -14.33 -1.40 -3.12
C LYS A 2 -13.56 -1.38 -1.81
N LEU A 3 -14.13 -1.98 -0.77
CA LEU A 3 -13.42 -2.21 0.48
C LEU A 3 -12.67 -3.53 0.40
N GLY A 4 -11.39 -3.50 0.67
CA GLY A 4 -10.50 -4.66 0.71
C GLY A 4 -9.87 -4.90 2.07
N VAL A 5 -9.07 -5.95 2.16
CA VAL A 5 -8.25 -6.29 3.33
C VAL A 5 -6.95 -6.94 2.87
N ILE A 6 -5.87 -6.74 3.62
CA ILE A 6 -4.63 -7.51 3.43
C ILE A 6 -4.77 -8.92 3.99
N SER A 7 -4.20 -9.91 3.32
CA SER A 7 -4.33 -11.33 3.75
C SER A 7 -3.73 -11.61 5.12
N GLN A 8 -2.69 -10.86 5.54
CA GLN A 8 -2.06 -10.98 6.84
C GLN A 8 -3.04 -10.83 8.01
N ASN A 9 -4.08 -10.02 7.82
CA ASN A 9 -5.15 -9.87 8.79
C ASN A 9 -6.16 -11.04 8.78
N LEU A 10 -6.00 -12.02 7.89
CA LEU A 10 -6.84 -13.21 7.78
C LEU A 10 -6.07 -14.50 8.07
N GLU A 11 -4.73 -14.46 8.16
CA GLU A 11 -3.87 -15.66 8.24
C GLU A 11 -3.93 -16.40 9.59
N GLN A 12 -4.69 -15.90 10.57
CA GLN A 12 -5.09 -16.71 11.73
C GLN A 12 -6.12 -17.79 11.38
N PHE A 13 -6.78 -17.68 10.23
CA PHE A 13 -7.69 -18.66 9.67
C PHE A 13 -7.01 -19.50 8.57
N GLU A 14 -7.50 -20.71 8.35
CA GLU A 14 -7.18 -21.45 7.14
C GLU A 14 -7.68 -20.69 5.90
N PHE A 15 -7.05 -20.89 4.74
CA PHE A 15 -7.26 -20.09 3.53
C PHE A 15 -8.74 -19.84 3.19
N GLU A 16 -9.53 -20.87 2.97
CA GLU A 16 -10.94 -20.71 2.62
C GLU A 16 -11.80 -20.17 3.77
N GLU A 17 -11.41 -20.43 5.01
CA GLU A 17 -12.08 -19.90 6.18
C GLU A 17 -11.86 -18.38 6.29
N GLY A 18 -10.65 -17.89 6.03
CA GLY A 18 -10.34 -16.46 5.99
C GLY A 18 -11.10 -15.74 4.88
N LEU A 19 -11.19 -16.35 3.69
CA LEU A 19 -11.98 -15.77 2.58
C LEU A 19 -13.47 -15.68 2.93
N ARG A 20 -14.02 -16.73 3.54
CA ARG A 20 -15.41 -16.72 4.02
C ARG A 20 -15.63 -15.63 5.05
N TYR A 21 -14.74 -15.51 6.05
CA TYR A 21 -14.82 -14.47 7.08
C TYR A 21 -14.78 -13.06 6.46
N ALA A 22 -13.85 -12.79 5.54
CA ALA A 22 -13.77 -11.51 4.83
C ALA A 22 -15.08 -11.19 4.08
N ARG A 23 -15.61 -12.15 3.31
CA ARG A 23 -16.90 -12.00 2.62
C ARG A 23 -18.04 -11.70 3.59
N ASP A 24 -18.13 -12.43 4.71
CA ASP A 24 -19.22 -12.30 5.68
C ASP A 24 -19.18 -10.93 6.40
N LEU A 25 -18.01 -10.34 6.56
CA LEU A 25 -17.84 -8.93 6.97
C LEU A 25 -18.29 -7.93 5.89
N GLY A 26 -18.42 -8.39 4.64
CA GLY A 26 -18.78 -7.57 3.49
C GLY A 26 -17.59 -6.85 2.85
N ILE A 27 -16.40 -7.41 3.01
CA ILE A 27 -15.20 -7.09 2.24
C ILE A 27 -15.39 -7.61 0.81
N GLN A 28 -14.85 -6.91 -0.18
CA GLN A 28 -15.08 -7.17 -1.60
C GLN A 28 -13.79 -7.55 -2.34
N ALA A 29 -12.63 -7.36 -1.70
CA ALA A 29 -11.34 -7.68 -2.31
C ALA A 29 -10.31 -8.07 -1.25
N VAL A 30 -9.32 -8.86 -1.65
CA VAL A 30 -8.19 -9.22 -0.81
C VAL A 30 -6.89 -8.82 -1.52
N GLU A 31 -6.01 -8.17 -0.80
CA GLU A 31 -4.63 -8.00 -1.17
C GLU A 31 -3.84 -9.15 -0.56
N VAL A 32 -3.16 -9.94 -1.38
CA VAL A 32 -2.63 -11.24 -0.94
C VAL A 32 -1.11 -11.21 -0.84
N GLY A 33 -0.56 -11.45 0.34
CA GLY A 33 0.88 -11.60 0.54
C GLY A 33 1.46 -12.74 -0.31
N ALA A 34 2.51 -12.44 -1.08
CA ALA A 34 3.10 -13.38 -2.04
C ALA A 34 4.63 -13.48 -1.93
N CYS A 35 5.29 -12.45 -1.42
CA CYS A 35 6.74 -12.48 -1.19
C CYS A 35 7.16 -11.49 -0.10
N GLY A 36 8.39 -11.63 0.38
CA GLY A 36 8.97 -10.74 1.35
C GLY A 36 8.49 -10.98 2.79
N LEU A 37 8.40 -9.90 3.57
CA LEU A 37 8.10 -9.94 5.00
C LEU A 37 6.65 -10.34 5.31
N TRP A 38 5.73 -10.08 4.41
CA TRP A 38 4.31 -10.43 4.59
C TRP A 38 4.02 -11.92 4.45
N GLY A 39 5.03 -12.71 4.08
CA GLY A 39 4.87 -14.15 4.00
C GLY A 39 4.08 -14.61 2.77
N ARG A 40 3.70 -15.87 2.78
CA ARG A 40 3.10 -16.58 1.64
C ARG A 40 1.99 -17.53 2.09
N GLY A 41 1.28 -17.17 3.17
CA GLY A 41 0.26 -18.03 3.77
C GLY A 41 -0.86 -18.40 2.80
N TYR A 42 -1.39 -17.40 2.09
CA TYR A 42 -2.48 -17.59 1.13
C TYR A 42 -2.02 -17.63 -0.35
N CYS A 43 -0.78 -17.25 -0.66
CA CYS A 43 -0.22 -17.31 -2.00
C CYS A 43 1.27 -17.67 -1.96
N ASN A 44 1.63 -18.81 -2.52
CA ASN A 44 3.02 -19.18 -2.73
C ASN A 44 3.29 -19.28 -4.24
N PRO A 45 3.84 -18.23 -4.89
CA PRO A 45 4.09 -18.22 -6.32
C PRO A 45 4.93 -19.39 -6.81
N GLU A 46 5.96 -19.79 -6.07
CA GLU A 46 6.85 -20.90 -6.45
C GLU A 46 6.09 -22.22 -6.54
N MET A 47 5.19 -22.49 -5.60
CA MET A 47 4.34 -23.70 -5.62
C MET A 47 3.28 -23.64 -6.71
N LEU A 48 2.65 -22.49 -6.92
CA LEU A 48 1.61 -22.29 -7.90
C LEU A 48 2.16 -22.38 -9.33
N LEU A 49 3.35 -21.85 -9.59
CA LEU A 49 4.04 -21.95 -10.87
C LEU A 49 4.40 -23.39 -11.28
N ALA A 50 4.59 -24.29 -10.30
CA ALA A 50 4.90 -25.68 -10.59
C ALA A 50 3.76 -26.42 -11.31
N ASN A 51 2.51 -25.94 -11.21
CA ASN A 51 1.36 -26.53 -11.88
C ASN A 51 0.33 -25.45 -12.24
N ARG A 52 0.17 -25.16 -13.53
CA ARG A 52 -0.78 -24.15 -14.03
C ARG A 52 -2.23 -24.39 -13.56
N GLY A 53 -2.67 -25.62 -13.44
CA GLY A 53 -4.00 -25.95 -12.94
C GLY A 53 -4.23 -25.54 -11.47
N GLU A 54 -3.17 -25.34 -10.69
CA GLU A 54 -3.27 -24.80 -9.34
C GLU A 54 -3.54 -23.28 -9.38
N ILE A 55 -2.99 -22.56 -10.37
CA ILE A 55 -3.26 -21.12 -10.54
C ILE A 55 -4.76 -20.91 -10.79
N ASP A 56 -5.34 -21.66 -11.72
CA ASP A 56 -6.75 -21.55 -12.03
C ASP A 56 -7.63 -21.89 -10.80
N ARG A 57 -7.30 -22.97 -10.08
CA ARG A 57 -8.02 -23.33 -8.84
C ARG A 57 -7.90 -22.27 -7.75
N TRP A 58 -6.73 -21.69 -7.59
CA TRP A 58 -6.50 -20.62 -6.61
C TRP A 58 -7.34 -19.37 -6.96
N LEU A 59 -7.38 -18.95 -8.21
CA LEU A 59 -8.22 -17.85 -8.69
C LEU A 59 -9.72 -18.17 -8.51
N ASP A 60 -10.16 -19.38 -8.89
CA ASP A 60 -11.54 -19.83 -8.74
C ASP A 60 -11.98 -19.85 -7.27
N THR A 61 -11.06 -20.13 -6.34
CA THR A 61 -11.36 -20.08 -4.89
C THR A 61 -11.79 -18.68 -4.48
N PHE A 62 -11.04 -17.62 -4.83
CA PHE A 62 -11.46 -16.24 -4.53
C PHE A 62 -12.80 -15.90 -5.18
N ALA A 63 -12.98 -16.26 -6.45
CA ALA A 63 -14.21 -16.02 -7.19
C ALA A 63 -15.42 -16.72 -6.55
N SER A 64 -15.24 -17.91 -5.98
CA SER A 64 -16.30 -18.67 -5.31
C SER A 64 -16.84 -18.00 -4.04
N TYR A 65 -16.07 -17.09 -3.46
CA TYR A 65 -16.45 -16.26 -2.32
C TYR A 65 -16.84 -14.83 -2.73
N ASP A 66 -17.02 -14.53 -4.02
CA ASP A 66 -17.27 -13.18 -4.55
C ASP A 66 -16.20 -12.15 -4.16
N LEU A 67 -14.95 -12.59 -4.02
CA LEU A 67 -13.82 -11.74 -3.66
C LEU A 67 -12.92 -11.51 -4.87
N GLU A 68 -12.48 -10.27 -5.07
CA GLU A 68 -11.44 -9.93 -6.04
C GLU A 68 -10.04 -9.97 -5.39
N ILE A 69 -9.02 -10.23 -6.18
CA ILE A 69 -7.64 -10.01 -5.77
C ILE A 69 -7.25 -8.60 -6.22
N SER A 70 -7.05 -7.68 -5.25
CA SER A 70 -6.76 -6.27 -5.53
C SER A 70 -5.32 -6.03 -5.96
N ALA A 71 -4.40 -6.70 -5.31
CA ALA A 71 -2.97 -6.66 -5.53
C ALA A 71 -2.30 -7.90 -4.90
N LEU A 72 -1.06 -8.15 -5.23
CA LEU A 72 -0.20 -9.01 -4.41
C LEU A 72 0.66 -8.14 -3.48
N GLY A 73 0.88 -8.61 -2.26
CA GLY A 73 1.77 -7.99 -1.28
C GLY A 73 3.19 -8.51 -1.42
N GLY A 74 4.13 -7.61 -1.62
CA GLY A 74 5.55 -7.91 -1.75
C GLY A 74 6.43 -7.03 -0.85
N HIS A 75 5.92 -6.63 0.32
CA HIS A 75 6.66 -5.84 1.29
C HIS A 75 7.89 -6.61 1.77
N GLY A 76 9.08 -6.05 1.59
CA GLY A 76 10.31 -6.74 1.88
C GLY A 76 11.51 -5.79 1.97
N ALA A 77 12.69 -6.38 1.97
CA ALA A 77 13.93 -5.67 2.21
C ALA A 77 14.93 -5.84 1.04
N PRO A 78 14.61 -5.38 -0.18
CA PRO A 78 15.42 -5.64 -1.39
C PRO A 78 16.83 -5.06 -1.33
N LEU A 79 17.02 -3.98 -0.57
CA LEU A 79 18.30 -3.27 -0.47
C LEU A 79 19.04 -3.56 0.84
N MET A 80 18.55 -4.53 1.63
CA MET A 80 19.17 -4.88 2.91
C MET A 80 20.67 -5.20 2.72
N PRO A 81 21.56 -4.66 3.58
CA PRO A 81 22.99 -4.96 3.54
C PRO A 81 23.31 -6.46 3.70
N ASN A 82 22.44 -7.22 4.37
CA ASN A 82 22.50 -8.68 4.38
C ASN A 82 22.10 -9.21 2.98
N LYS A 83 23.12 -9.57 2.21
CA LYS A 83 22.96 -10.03 0.82
C LYS A 83 22.06 -11.26 0.69
N THR A 84 22.11 -12.19 1.65
CA THR A 84 21.24 -13.38 1.62
C THR A 84 19.77 -13.00 1.66
N VAL A 85 19.40 -12.04 2.52
CA VAL A 85 18.04 -11.52 2.60
C VAL A 85 17.63 -10.79 1.31
N ALA A 86 18.50 -9.92 0.79
CA ALA A 86 18.22 -9.16 -0.42
C ALA A 86 18.12 -10.06 -1.67
N GLU A 87 18.98 -11.06 -1.80
CA GLU A 87 18.97 -12.03 -2.90
C GLU A 87 17.74 -12.94 -2.87
N GLU A 88 17.34 -13.40 -1.68
CA GLU A 88 16.13 -14.20 -1.50
C GLU A 88 14.88 -13.39 -1.87
N TYR A 89 14.76 -12.15 -1.40
CA TYR A 89 13.68 -11.26 -1.81
C TYR A 89 13.65 -11.07 -3.33
N SER A 90 14.82 -10.82 -3.94
CA SER A 90 14.91 -10.63 -5.40
C SER A 90 14.48 -11.88 -6.18
N ARG A 91 14.78 -13.07 -5.66
CA ARG A 91 14.33 -14.35 -6.23
C ARG A 91 12.80 -14.48 -6.14
N GLU A 92 12.25 -14.26 -4.95
CA GLU A 92 10.80 -14.32 -4.72
C GLU A 92 10.04 -13.30 -5.57
N PHE A 93 10.55 -12.07 -5.66
CA PHE A 93 9.97 -11.01 -6.49
C PHE A 93 9.87 -11.42 -7.97
N ARG A 94 10.93 -12.01 -8.54
CA ARG A 94 10.91 -12.47 -9.94
C ARG A 94 9.88 -13.57 -10.16
N LEU A 95 9.81 -14.56 -9.26
CA LEU A 95 8.79 -15.61 -9.32
C LEU A 95 7.37 -15.03 -9.18
N THR A 96 7.20 -14.02 -8.33
CA THR A 96 5.91 -13.34 -8.16
C THR A 96 5.51 -12.60 -9.44
N CYS A 97 6.42 -11.91 -10.13
CA CYS A 97 6.11 -11.27 -11.42
C CYS A 97 5.71 -12.28 -12.50
N GLU A 98 6.41 -13.42 -12.61
CA GLU A 98 6.05 -14.51 -13.52
C GLU A 98 4.67 -15.10 -13.20
N PHE A 99 4.40 -15.34 -11.93
CA PHE A 99 3.09 -15.80 -11.46
C PHE A 99 1.98 -14.81 -11.80
N MET A 100 2.20 -13.51 -11.54
CA MET A 100 1.22 -12.45 -11.81
C MET A 100 0.83 -12.38 -13.29
N GLU A 101 1.80 -12.50 -14.21
CA GLU A 101 1.52 -12.56 -15.64
C GLU A 101 0.58 -13.72 -15.97
N LEU A 102 0.87 -14.92 -15.47
CA LEU A 102 0.06 -16.12 -15.72
C LEU A 102 -1.32 -16.06 -15.07
N ALA A 103 -1.42 -15.43 -13.89
CA ALA A 103 -2.66 -15.22 -13.16
C ALA A 103 -3.49 -14.02 -13.66
N GLY A 104 -2.94 -13.20 -14.56
CA GLY A 104 -3.59 -11.98 -15.06
C GLY A 104 -3.64 -10.84 -14.03
N LEU A 105 -2.81 -10.91 -12.99
CA LEU A 105 -2.71 -9.87 -11.94
C LEU A 105 -1.73 -8.78 -12.36
N ARG A 106 -1.97 -7.54 -11.90
CA ARG A 106 -1.22 -6.40 -12.43
C ARG A 106 -0.56 -5.51 -11.38
N ARG A 107 -0.93 -5.56 -10.12
CA ARG A 107 -0.41 -4.69 -9.07
C ARG A 107 0.28 -5.48 -7.99
N ILE A 108 1.47 -5.03 -7.62
CA ILE A 108 2.17 -5.51 -6.42
C ILE A 108 2.46 -4.31 -5.52
N THR A 109 2.08 -4.40 -4.25
CA THR A 109 2.42 -3.42 -3.21
C THR A 109 3.73 -3.80 -2.58
N LEU A 110 4.61 -2.85 -2.30
CA LEU A 110 5.96 -3.15 -1.84
C LEU A 110 6.67 -1.93 -1.23
N LEU A 111 7.73 -2.19 -0.48
CA LEU A 111 8.70 -1.19 -0.03
C LEU A 111 9.86 -1.09 -1.02
N ALA A 112 10.42 0.10 -1.17
CA ALA A 112 11.57 0.30 -2.05
C ALA A 112 12.88 -0.24 -1.46
N GLY A 113 12.92 -0.36 -0.14
CA GLY A 113 14.06 -0.88 0.62
C GLY A 113 14.95 0.22 1.21
N LEU A 114 15.76 -0.19 2.17
CA LEU A 114 16.72 0.67 2.87
C LEU A 114 18.13 0.06 2.80
N PRO A 115 19.07 0.70 2.08
CA PRO A 115 20.43 0.23 1.98
C PRO A 115 21.31 0.67 3.16
N GLU A 116 22.55 0.20 3.14
CA GLU A 116 23.63 0.70 4.00
C GLU A 116 23.95 2.17 3.73
N GLY A 117 24.69 2.81 4.67
CA GLY A 117 25.16 4.19 4.55
C GLY A 117 26.41 4.35 3.68
N ALA A 118 27.25 3.31 3.60
CA ALA A 118 28.44 3.28 2.80
C ALA A 118 28.79 1.84 2.39
N GLU A 119 29.60 1.68 1.34
CA GLU A 119 30.02 0.36 0.88
C GLU A 119 30.73 -0.43 1.98
N GLY A 120 30.22 -1.63 2.24
CA GLY A 120 30.76 -2.54 3.27
C GLY A 120 30.12 -2.43 4.64
N ASP A 121 29.21 -1.48 4.85
CA ASP A 121 28.38 -1.45 6.07
C ASP A 121 27.48 -2.69 6.12
N THR A 122 27.19 -3.14 7.33
CA THR A 122 26.37 -4.34 7.57
C THR A 122 24.97 -4.04 8.11
N ALA A 123 24.66 -2.77 8.35
CA ALA A 123 23.38 -2.29 8.83
C ALA A 123 22.77 -1.26 7.86
N PRO A 124 21.45 -1.24 7.69
CA PRO A 124 20.79 -0.20 6.91
C PRO A 124 20.91 1.17 7.60
N ASN A 125 20.90 2.21 6.81
CA ASN A 125 21.00 3.58 7.29
C ASN A 125 19.96 4.48 6.62
N TRP A 126 19.00 4.99 7.40
CA TRP A 126 18.01 5.94 6.92
C TRP A 126 18.45 7.38 7.17
N VAL A 127 18.81 8.11 6.10
CA VAL A 127 19.19 9.53 6.17
C VAL A 127 17.93 10.37 6.11
N THR A 128 17.45 10.84 7.27
CA THR A 128 16.24 11.66 7.39
C THR A 128 16.51 13.17 7.40
N PHE A 129 17.74 13.56 7.69
CA PHE A 129 18.13 14.96 7.84
C PHE A 129 19.49 15.21 7.18
N ALA A 130 19.46 15.60 5.91
CA ALA A 130 20.64 15.74 5.06
C ALA A 130 21.22 17.19 5.05
N GLU A 131 21.27 17.87 6.20
CA GLU A 131 21.80 19.22 6.31
C GLU A 131 23.32 19.27 6.05
N TRP A 132 24.06 18.31 6.60
CA TRP A 132 25.51 18.25 6.52
C TRP A 132 25.99 17.63 5.21
N PRO A 133 27.10 18.12 4.61
CA PRO A 133 27.59 17.60 3.33
C PRO A 133 27.75 16.07 3.31
N PHE A 134 28.32 15.47 4.35
CA PHE A 134 28.54 14.03 4.44
C PHE A 134 27.22 13.23 4.50
N LEU A 135 26.13 13.77 5.04
CA LEU A 135 24.81 13.12 5.01
C LEU A 135 24.17 13.23 3.63
N ARG A 136 24.38 14.36 2.92
CA ARG A 136 23.92 14.50 1.53
C ARG A 136 24.69 13.54 0.62
N ASP A 137 26.01 13.45 0.76
CA ASP A 137 26.84 12.53 -0.02
C ASP A 137 26.41 11.06 0.20
N THR A 138 26.07 10.70 1.47
CA THR A 138 25.51 9.37 1.80
C THR A 138 24.18 9.15 1.09
N LEU A 139 23.24 10.10 1.17
CA LEU A 139 21.93 9.98 0.54
C LEU A 139 22.04 9.87 -1.00
N GLU A 140 22.88 10.71 -1.62
CA GLU A 140 23.16 10.65 -3.07
C GLU A 140 23.75 9.30 -3.47
N TRP A 141 24.71 8.78 -2.69
CA TRP A 141 25.30 7.46 -2.91
C TRP A 141 24.25 6.35 -2.80
N GLN A 142 23.36 6.39 -1.79
CA GLN A 142 22.28 5.42 -1.64
C GLN A 142 21.35 5.42 -2.85
N TRP A 143 20.95 6.60 -3.35
CA TRP A 143 20.12 6.72 -4.56
C TRP A 143 20.85 6.18 -5.79
N GLU A 144 22.08 6.66 -6.08
CA GLU A 144 22.78 6.37 -7.32
C GLU A 144 23.38 4.97 -7.39
N LYS A 145 23.84 4.44 -6.26
CA LYS A 145 24.59 3.17 -6.22
C LYS A 145 23.77 1.97 -5.72
N ARG A 146 22.64 2.22 -5.06
CA ARG A 146 21.83 1.15 -4.47
C ARG A 146 20.41 1.14 -5.03
N LEU A 147 19.62 2.20 -4.80
CA LEU A 147 18.21 2.26 -5.14
C LEU A 147 17.96 2.20 -6.65
N LEU A 148 18.52 3.17 -7.39
CA LEU A 148 18.24 3.28 -8.81
C LEU A 148 18.77 2.09 -9.64
N PRO A 149 19.99 1.57 -9.43
CA PRO A 149 20.44 0.38 -10.16
C PRO A 149 19.52 -0.83 -9.92
N TYR A 150 19.09 -1.05 -8.69
CA TYR A 150 18.18 -2.15 -8.34
C TYR A 150 16.82 -2.00 -9.03
N TRP A 151 16.18 -0.85 -8.88
CA TRP A 151 14.82 -0.67 -9.38
C TRP A 151 14.76 -0.44 -10.90
N ARG A 152 15.82 0.00 -11.55
CA ARG A 152 15.91 -0.01 -13.03
C ARG A 152 15.92 -1.44 -13.58
N GLU A 153 16.62 -2.38 -12.92
CA GLU A 153 16.61 -3.80 -13.29
C GLU A 153 15.25 -4.45 -12.98
N HIS A 154 14.83 -4.38 -11.73
CA HIS A 154 13.62 -5.06 -11.26
C HIS A 154 12.33 -4.40 -11.79
N GLY A 155 12.34 -3.10 -12.02
CA GLY A 155 11.26 -2.38 -12.70
C GLY A 155 11.11 -2.86 -14.16
N LYS A 156 12.22 -3.12 -14.85
CA LYS A 156 12.15 -3.71 -16.19
C LYS A 156 11.56 -5.12 -16.15
N ILE A 157 11.96 -5.96 -15.20
CA ILE A 157 11.39 -7.30 -15.02
C ILE A 157 9.87 -7.20 -14.80
N ALA A 158 9.41 -6.34 -13.87
CA ALA A 158 8.00 -6.12 -13.63
C ALA A 158 7.26 -5.66 -14.89
N ALA A 159 7.81 -4.70 -15.62
CA ALA A 159 7.21 -4.20 -16.87
C ALA A 159 7.12 -5.27 -17.95
N ASP A 160 8.15 -6.12 -18.11
CA ASP A 160 8.15 -7.23 -19.07
C ASP A 160 7.02 -8.24 -18.78
N HIS A 161 6.61 -8.40 -17.50
CA HIS A 161 5.47 -9.23 -17.06
C HIS A 161 4.14 -8.46 -16.94
N GLY A 162 4.09 -7.18 -17.31
CA GLY A 162 2.89 -6.34 -17.23
C GLY A 162 2.46 -5.99 -15.81
N VAL A 163 3.39 -6.00 -14.86
CA VAL A 163 3.18 -5.70 -13.43
C VAL A 163 3.52 -4.25 -13.13
N THR A 164 2.66 -3.58 -12.37
CA THR A 164 2.87 -2.23 -11.83
C THR A 164 3.35 -2.34 -10.38
N LEU A 165 4.42 -1.64 -10.06
CA LEU A 165 5.03 -1.57 -8.74
C LEU A 165 4.38 -0.44 -7.93
N CYS A 166 3.51 -0.77 -7.00
CA CYS A 166 2.84 0.17 -6.12
C CYS A 166 3.69 0.35 -4.84
N PHE A 167 4.64 1.29 -4.89
CA PHE A 167 5.52 1.58 -3.76
C PHE A 167 4.74 2.25 -2.62
N GLU A 168 4.89 1.71 -1.43
CA GLU A 168 4.41 2.33 -0.21
C GLU A 168 5.41 3.36 0.30
N MET A 169 4.92 4.54 0.63
CA MET A 169 5.71 5.61 1.20
C MET A 169 5.83 5.43 2.71
N HIS A 170 6.84 4.72 3.16
CA HIS A 170 7.01 4.29 4.55
C HIS A 170 8.21 4.97 5.22
N GLY A 171 8.02 5.52 6.43
CA GLY A 171 9.14 6.00 7.24
C GLY A 171 10.13 4.87 7.56
N GLY A 172 11.42 5.13 7.40
CA GLY A 172 12.45 4.09 7.51
C GLY A 172 12.77 3.39 6.18
N ASP A 173 12.22 3.91 5.06
CA ASP A 173 12.50 3.45 3.70
C ASP A 173 13.06 4.60 2.85
N MET A 174 13.70 4.28 1.72
CA MET A 174 14.19 5.29 0.78
C MET A 174 13.04 6.10 0.16
N ILE A 175 11.91 5.43 -0.07
CA ILE A 175 10.68 6.06 -0.59
C ILE A 175 9.72 6.25 0.58
N HIS A 176 9.76 7.43 1.21
CA HIS A 176 8.99 7.71 2.42
C HIS A 176 7.98 8.86 2.29
N ASN A 177 7.98 9.57 1.18
CA ASN A 177 7.07 10.69 0.95
C ASN A 177 6.73 10.87 -0.53
N PRO A 178 5.74 11.72 -0.87
CA PRO A 178 5.32 11.94 -2.27
C PRO A 178 6.44 12.41 -3.20
N VAL A 179 7.40 13.18 -2.69
CA VAL A 179 8.50 13.72 -3.49
C VAL A 179 9.48 12.61 -3.88
N THR A 180 9.88 11.76 -2.92
CA THR A 180 10.79 10.63 -3.18
C THR A 180 10.13 9.59 -4.10
N LEU A 181 8.84 9.34 -3.95
CA LEU A 181 8.10 8.47 -4.87
C LEU A 181 8.07 9.05 -6.29
N LYS A 182 7.74 10.34 -6.42
CA LYS A 182 7.74 11.00 -7.72
C LYS A 182 9.11 10.99 -8.38
N GLN A 183 10.17 11.18 -7.60
CA GLN A 183 11.56 11.07 -8.09
C GLN A 183 11.84 9.66 -8.62
N LEU A 184 11.48 8.60 -7.90
CA LEU A 184 11.65 7.22 -8.36
C LEU A 184 10.85 6.96 -9.65
N HIS A 185 9.59 7.42 -9.70
CA HIS A 185 8.76 7.31 -10.90
C HIS A 185 9.40 7.98 -12.11
N ASP A 186 9.98 9.17 -11.95
CA ASP A 186 10.64 9.90 -13.06
C ASP A 186 11.90 9.17 -13.55
N GLU A 187 12.55 8.39 -12.69
CA GLU A 187 13.75 7.63 -13.00
C GLU A 187 13.50 6.26 -13.66
N ILE A 188 12.47 5.53 -13.24
CA ILE A 188 12.21 4.17 -13.73
C ILE A 188 10.95 4.07 -14.60
N GLY A 189 10.23 5.18 -14.76
CA GLY A 189 9.07 5.29 -15.65
C GLY A 189 7.76 4.77 -15.07
N PRO A 190 6.76 4.54 -15.93
CA PRO A 190 5.37 4.30 -15.54
C PRO A 190 5.14 2.96 -14.81
N VAL A 191 6.15 2.12 -14.70
CA VAL A 191 6.09 0.89 -13.89
C VAL A 191 6.01 1.20 -12.40
N ALA A 192 6.57 2.34 -11.94
CA ALA A 192 6.46 2.81 -10.57
C ALA A 192 5.17 3.60 -10.35
N ALA A 193 4.39 3.16 -9.39
CA ALA A 193 3.15 3.77 -8.93
C ALA A 193 3.14 3.83 -7.40
N CYS A 194 2.06 4.30 -6.82
CA CYS A 194 1.88 4.48 -5.39
C CYS A 194 0.90 3.45 -4.81
N ASN A 195 1.30 2.77 -3.75
CA ASN A 195 0.42 2.30 -2.70
C ASN A 195 0.33 3.41 -1.65
N PHE A 196 -0.82 4.05 -1.54
CA PHE A 196 -1.01 5.18 -0.64
C PHE A 196 -1.54 4.71 0.71
N ASP A 197 -0.64 4.51 1.68
CA ASP A 197 -1.05 4.35 3.07
C ASP A 197 -1.14 5.72 3.73
N ILE A 198 -2.36 6.11 4.10
CA ILE A 198 -2.63 7.41 4.70
C ILE A 198 -1.95 7.58 6.07
N SER A 199 -1.76 6.50 6.83
CA SER A 199 -1.17 6.55 8.17
C SER A 199 0.26 7.08 8.16
N HIS A 200 1.03 6.75 7.12
CA HIS A 200 2.41 7.18 6.98
C HIS A 200 2.56 8.68 6.66
N MET A 201 1.51 9.32 6.21
CA MET A 201 1.53 10.78 5.99
C MET A 201 1.47 11.52 7.33
N TRP A 202 0.58 11.11 8.22
CA TRP A 202 0.31 11.85 9.46
C TRP A 202 1.49 11.94 10.41
N TYR A 203 2.22 10.83 10.65
CA TYR A 203 3.36 10.90 11.58
C TYR A 203 4.58 11.62 10.97
N GLN A 204 4.62 11.78 9.67
CA GLN A 204 5.64 12.59 9.00
C GLN A 204 5.25 14.08 8.91
N GLY A 205 4.05 14.46 9.37
CA GLY A 205 3.54 15.83 9.28
C GLY A 205 3.12 16.22 7.86
N ILE A 206 2.83 15.25 7.02
CA ILE A 206 2.37 15.45 5.64
C ILE A 206 0.84 15.48 5.64
N ASP A 207 0.25 16.47 4.97
CA ASP A 207 -1.17 16.50 4.73
C ASP A 207 -1.53 15.46 3.65
N PRO A 208 -2.34 14.43 3.97
CA PRO A 208 -2.65 13.36 3.04
C PRO A 208 -3.47 13.85 1.84
N ILE A 209 -4.26 14.89 1.98
CA ILE A 209 -5.06 15.46 0.88
C ILE A 209 -4.15 16.16 -0.13
N GLU A 210 -3.21 16.98 0.34
CA GLU A 210 -2.21 17.61 -0.51
C GLU A 210 -1.30 16.56 -1.18
N ALA A 211 -0.94 15.49 -0.45
CA ALA A 211 -0.18 14.37 -1.00
C ALA A 211 -0.93 13.65 -2.14
N LEU A 212 -2.25 13.43 -2.00
CA LEU A 212 -3.10 12.88 -3.06
C LEU A 212 -3.12 13.78 -4.30
N TYR A 213 -3.30 15.09 -4.13
CA TYR A 213 -3.25 16.03 -5.26
C TYR A 213 -1.88 16.05 -5.95
N TYR A 214 -0.78 15.95 -5.17
CA TYR A 214 0.57 15.93 -5.72
C TYR A 214 0.85 14.67 -6.55
N LEU A 215 0.39 13.51 -6.11
CA LEU A 215 0.60 12.23 -6.76
C LEU A 215 -0.40 11.96 -7.89
N GLY A 216 -1.65 12.40 -7.73
CA GLY A 216 -2.70 12.25 -8.72
C GLY A 216 -2.83 10.80 -9.24
N PRO A 217 -2.68 10.58 -10.56
CA PRO A 217 -2.88 9.26 -11.16
C PRO A 217 -1.82 8.21 -10.80
N LEU A 218 -0.75 8.60 -10.11
CA LEU A 218 0.24 7.63 -9.60
C LEU A 218 -0.34 6.75 -8.50
N VAL A 219 -1.39 7.17 -7.79
CA VAL A 219 -2.06 6.36 -6.79
C VAL A 219 -2.81 5.23 -7.47
N GLN A 220 -2.29 4.00 -7.33
CA GLN A 220 -2.83 2.80 -7.96
C GLN A 220 -3.34 1.75 -6.96
N HIS A 221 -2.99 1.90 -5.69
CA HIS A 221 -3.49 1.13 -4.57
C HIS A 221 -3.55 2.01 -3.32
N VAL A 222 -4.36 1.64 -2.33
CA VAL A 222 -4.57 2.43 -1.10
C VAL A 222 -4.69 1.51 0.09
N HIS A 223 -3.95 1.82 1.16
CA HIS A 223 -4.14 1.22 2.47
C HIS A 223 -4.92 2.15 3.41
N ALA A 224 -5.86 1.56 4.12
CA ALA A 224 -6.61 2.19 5.19
C ALA A 224 -6.09 1.71 6.54
N LYS A 225 -5.15 2.45 7.06
CA LYS A 225 -4.56 2.31 8.39
C LYS A 225 -4.59 3.68 9.06
N ASP A 226 -4.76 3.73 10.38
CA ASP A 226 -4.80 4.98 11.12
C ASP A 226 -3.68 5.03 12.15
N ILE A 227 -3.44 6.19 12.74
CA ILE A 227 -2.52 6.36 13.86
C ILE A 227 -3.19 7.10 15.01
N LEU A 228 -2.93 6.64 16.22
CA LEU A 228 -3.30 7.33 17.44
C LEU A 228 -2.11 8.15 17.94
N ILE A 229 -2.25 9.49 17.99
CA ILE A 229 -1.19 10.39 18.44
C ILE A 229 -1.28 10.58 19.95
N SER A 230 -0.24 10.16 20.66
CA SER A 230 -0.04 10.49 22.07
C SER A 230 0.40 11.95 22.21
N ARG A 231 -0.56 12.87 22.43
CA ARG A 231 -0.26 14.31 22.52
C ARG A 231 0.78 14.65 23.60
N HIS A 232 0.83 13.87 24.67
CA HIS A 232 1.81 14.06 25.74
C HIS A 232 3.22 13.73 25.23
N ASN A 233 3.42 12.54 24.67
CA ASN A 233 4.72 12.09 24.20
C ASN A 233 5.20 12.92 23.00
N ALA A 234 4.31 13.19 22.04
CA ALA A 234 4.62 13.98 20.84
C ALA A 234 5.10 15.41 21.15
N ARG A 235 4.61 16.02 22.25
CA ARG A 235 5.05 17.37 22.66
C ARG A 235 6.49 17.43 23.19
N VAL A 236 7.06 16.32 23.59
CA VAL A 236 8.43 16.25 24.13
C VAL A 236 9.40 15.48 23.23
N ARG A 237 8.91 14.56 22.40
CA ARG A 237 9.74 13.73 21.51
C ARG A 237 9.69 14.17 20.04
N GLY A 238 8.63 14.92 19.65
CA GLY A 238 8.30 15.16 18.25
C GLY A 238 7.61 13.95 17.63
N MET A 239 7.30 14.05 16.33
CA MET A 239 6.59 12.97 15.61
C MET A 239 7.56 11.94 14.97
N MET A 240 8.80 12.35 14.67
CA MET A 240 9.89 11.46 14.24
C MET A 240 10.51 10.78 15.47
N ASP A 241 9.76 9.84 16.03
CA ASP A 241 10.09 9.17 17.29
C ASP A 241 10.75 7.81 17.03
N SER A 242 11.92 7.58 17.60
CA SER A 242 12.69 6.34 17.48
C SER A 242 12.39 5.32 18.58
N THR A 243 11.38 5.55 19.41
CA THR A 243 10.96 4.62 20.45
C THR A 243 10.44 3.32 19.81
N SER A 244 10.90 2.17 20.31
CA SER A 244 10.49 0.84 19.81
C SER A 244 8.98 0.64 19.90
N THR A 245 8.42 -0.11 18.94
CA THR A 245 7.02 -0.55 18.96
C THR A 245 6.67 -1.36 20.20
N GLU A 246 7.63 -2.09 20.77
CA GLU A 246 7.45 -2.81 22.04
C GLU A 246 7.17 -1.87 23.23
N GLN A 247 7.53 -0.60 23.11
CA GLN A 247 7.32 0.45 24.12
C GLN A 247 6.18 1.38 23.69
N PHE A 248 5.10 0.85 23.16
CA PHE A 248 4.03 1.62 22.52
C PHE A 248 3.44 2.72 23.42
N ALA A 249 3.39 2.51 24.74
CA ALA A 249 2.90 3.51 25.70
C ALA A 249 3.76 4.78 25.75
N ASP A 250 5.05 4.69 25.42
CA ASP A 250 6.01 5.80 25.44
C ASP A 250 6.15 6.46 24.06
N ARG A 251 5.58 5.90 23.01
CA ARG A 251 5.67 6.43 21.64
C ARG A 251 4.85 7.68 21.45
N SER A 252 5.30 8.52 20.52
CA SER A 252 4.56 9.70 20.08
C SER A 252 3.30 9.38 19.33
N TRP A 253 3.25 8.23 18.69
CA TRP A 253 2.10 7.69 17.96
C TRP A 253 2.22 6.18 17.86
N THR A 254 1.09 5.52 17.68
CA THR A 254 0.98 4.08 17.44
C THR A 254 0.00 3.83 16.30
N TYR A 255 0.15 2.74 15.57
CA TYR A 255 -0.85 2.31 14.60
C TYR A 255 -2.15 1.93 15.31
N THR A 256 -3.25 2.14 14.63
CA THR A 256 -4.58 1.78 15.09
C THR A 256 -5.53 1.59 13.91
N LEU A 257 -6.72 1.12 14.20
CA LEU A 257 -7.74 0.91 13.17
C LEU A 257 -8.34 2.23 12.65
N ALA A 258 -8.79 2.20 11.40
CA ALA A 258 -9.41 3.35 10.75
C ALA A 258 -10.54 3.95 11.58
N GLY A 259 -10.50 5.27 11.79
CA GLY A 259 -11.48 6.01 12.57
C GLY A 259 -11.20 6.14 14.07
N TRP A 260 -10.10 5.55 14.57
CA TRP A 260 -9.72 5.65 15.99
C TRP A 260 -8.70 6.75 16.26
N GLY A 261 -7.93 7.13 15.28
CA GLY A 261 -7.00 8.26 15.37
C GLY A 261 -7.56 9.53 14.77
N HIS A 262 -8.23 9.41 13.64
CA HIS A 262 -8.85 10.51 12.88
C HIS A 262 -10.34 10.27 12.69
N ASP A 263 -11.10 11.36 12.70
CA ASP A 263 -12.56 11.31 12.69
C ASP A 263 -13.15 10.99 11.29
N GLU A 264 -14.46 10.74 11.28
CA GLU A 264 -15.22 10.44 10.07
C GLU A 264 -15.11 11.56 9.00
N ALA A 265 -14.98 12.83 9.42
CA ALA A 265 -14.87 13.94 8.47
C ALA A 265 -13.55 13.86 7.69
N THR A 266 -12.45 13.56 8.35
CA THR A 266 -11.12 13.34 7.76
C THR A 266 -11.15 12.18 6.77
N TRP A 267 -11.72 11.05 7.15
CA TRP A 267 -11.83 9.87 6.28
C TRP A 267 -12.78 10.09 5.10
N ARG A 268 -13.87 10.82 5.31
CA ARG A 268 -14.79 11.19 4.23
C ARG A 268 -14.12 12.10 3.20
N GLU A 269 -13.33 13.08 3.64
CA GLU A 269 -12.55 13.95 2.75
C GLU A 269 -11.53 13.13 1.95
N PHE A 270 -10.81 12.21 2.59
CA PHE A 270 -9.86 11.32 1.93
C PHE A 270 -10.52 10.47 0.82
N VAL A 271 -11.60 9.76 1.14
CA VAL A 271 -12.34 8.92 0.18
C VAL A 271 -12.92 9.75 -0.96
N SER A 272 -13.43 10.95 -0.65
CA SER A 272 -13.98 11.87 -1.66
C SER A 272 -12.90 12.41 -2.60
N THR A 273 -11.71 12.72 -2.06
CA THR A 273 -10.57 13.20 -2.85
C THR A 273 -10.03 12.10 -3.76
N LEU A 274 -9.90 10.87 -3.28
CA LEU A 274 -9.57 9.72 -4.14
C LEU A 274 -10.52 9.61 -5.33
N ARG A 275 -11.83 9.66 -5.09
CA ARG A 275 -12.85 9.63 -6.15
C ARG A 275 -12.74 10.83 -7.09
N LEU A 276 -12.50 12.03 -6.57
CA LEU A 276 -12.34 13.26 -7.35
C LEU A 276 -11.16 13.17 -8.32
N LEU A 277 -10.05 12.57 -7.87
CA LEU A 277 -8.84 12.36 -8.66
C LEU A 277 -8.94 11.16 -9.62
N GLY A 278 -10.08 10.49 -9.66
CA GLY A 278 -10.36 9.38 -10.59
C GLY A 278 -9.98 8.00 -10.06
N TYR A 279 -9.57 7.87 -8.81
CA TYR A 279 -9.33 6.58 -8.21
C TYR A 279 -10.64 5.80 -8.05
N ASP A 280 -10.73 4.62 -8.62
CA ASP A 280 -11.90 3.74 -8.56
C ASP A 280 -11.49 2.27 -8.39
N HIS A 281 -10.59 2.02 -7.45
CA HIS A 281 -10.07 0.70 -7.16
C HIS A 281 -10.38 0.31 -5.71
N VAL A 282 -9.54 -0.48 -5.08
CA VAL A 282 -9.71 -1.00 -3.71
C VAL A 282 -9.04 -0.09 -2.70
N ILE A 283 -9.72 0.14 -1.57
CA ILE A 283 -9.12 0.65 -0.34
C ILE A 283 -8.98 -0.56 0.59
N SER A 284 -7.76 -1.04 0.77
CA SER A 284 -7.43 -2.22 1.57
C SER A 284 -7.26 -1.85 3.04
N LEU A 285 -8.02 -2.50 3.90
CA LEU A 285 -7.76 -2.46 5.34
C LEU A 285 -6.43 -3.12 5.65
N GLU A 286 -5.58 -2.38 6.33
CA GLU A 286 -4.37 -2.90 6.97
C GLU A 286 -4.50 -2.65 8.46
N MET A 287 -4.98 -3.67 9.17
CA MET A 287 -5.22 -3.57 10.60
C MET A 287 -3.95 -3.92 11.36
N GLU A 288 -3.30 -2.90 11.90
CA GLU A 288 -2.22 -2.98 12.86
C GLU A 288 -2.62 -2.19 14.11
N SER A 289 -2.55 -2.80 15.26
CA SER A 289 -2.87 -2.12 16.52
C SER A 289 -2.36 -2.86 17.73
N GLU A 290 -1.79 -2.15 18.68
CA GLU A 290 -1.44 -2.67 20.00
C GLU A 290 -2.65 -2.71 20.97
N TYR A 291 -3.81 -2.23 20.53
CA TYR A 291 -5.01 -2.10 21.37
C TYR A 291 -6.09 -3.14 21.10
N PHE A 292 -6.09 -3.74 19.90
CA PHE A 292 -7.17 -4.58 19.43
C PHE A 292 -6.66 -5.91 18.89
N GLU A 293 -7.39 -6.96 19.20
CA GLU A 293 -7.27 -8.21 18.46
C GLU A 293 -7.71 -7.99 17.00
N VAL A 294 -7.14 -8.78 16.09
CA VAL A 294 -7.33 -8.58 14.64
C VAL A 294 -8.79 -8.65 14.23
N GLU A 295 -9.54 -9.64 14.72
CA GLU A 295 -10.96 -9.80 14.38
C GLU A 295 -11.78 -8.60 14.84
N GLU A 296 -11.66 -8.18 16.11
CA GLU A 296 -12.35 -7.01 16.65
C GLU A 296 -11.98 -5.75 15.87
N GLY A 297 -10.69 -5.59 15.53
CA GLY A 297 -10.20 -4.46 14.76
C GLY A 297 -10.77 -4.42 13.34
N LEU A 298 -10.86 -5.56 12.66
CA LEU A 298 -11.45 -5.66 11.32
C LEU A 298 -12.95 -5.34 11.35
N GLU A 299 -13.72 -5.92 12.28
CA GLU A 299 -15.15 -5.65 12.42
C GLU A 299 -15.44 -4.15 12.61
N LYS A 300 -14.68 -3.49 13.49
CA LYS A 300 -14.79 -2.06 13.75
C LYS A 300 -14.39 -1.22 12.55
N SER A 301 -13.28 -1.55 11.89
CA SER A 301 -12.79 -0.84 10.69
C SER A 301 -13.76 -0.95 9.52
N VAL A 302 -14.32 -2.13 9.28
CA VAL A 302 -15.36 -2.33 8.26
C VAL A 302 -16.61 -1.52 8.59
N SER A 303 -17.08 -1.59 9.84
CA SER A 303 -18.25 -0.82 10.28
C SER A 303 -18.08 0.68 10.12
N PHE A 304 -16.87 1.18 10.31
CA PHE A 304 -16.54 2.59 10.15
C PHE A 304 -16.38 3.00 8.67
N LEU A 305 -15.60 2.27 7.88
CA LEU A 305 -15.27 2.68 6.51
C LEU A 305 -16.37 2.37 5.48
N LYS A 306 -17.09 1.26 5.63
CA LYS A 306 -18.08 0.84 4.64
C LYS A 306 -19.13 1.90 4.32
N PRO A 307 -19.68 2.67 5.29
CA PRO A 307 -20.62 3.77 5.00
C PRO A 307 -19.99 4.95 4.24
N LEU A 308 -18.66 5.09 4.28
CA LEU A 308 -17.93 6.16 3.62
C LEU A 308 -17.53 5.81 2.17
N MET A 309 -17.62 4.52 1.81
CA MET A 309 -17.19 4.06 0.49
C MET A 309 -18.10 4.63 -0.62
N ILE A 310 -17.48 5.15 -1.67
CA ILE A 310 -18.20 5.59 -2.88
C ILE A 310 -18.11 4.44 -3.90
N GLU A 311 -19.05 3.51 -3.81
CA GLU A 311 -19.04 2.28 -4.61
C GLU A 311 -19.41 2.51 -6.08
N LYS A 312 -20.30 3.46 -6.34
CA LYS A 312 -20.80 3.72 -7.68
C LYS A 312 -20.32 5.08 -8.20
N PRO A 313 -20.00 5.19 -9.49
CA PRO A 313 -19.74 6.50 -10.11
C PRO A 313 -21.00 7.38 -10.01
N SER A 314 -20.80 8.69 -10.07
CA SER A 314 -21.94 9.62 -10.14
C SER A 314 -22.78 9.31 -11.39
N GLY A 315 -24.08 9.14 -11.20
CA GLY A 315 -25.02 8.98 -12.30
C GLY A 315 -25.16 10.25 -13.17
N ALA A 316 -26.05 10.17 -14.16
CA ALA A 316 -26.40 11.33 -15.00
C ALA A 316 -26.79 12.52 -14.12
N LYS A 317 -26.39 13.71 -14.53
CA LYS A 317 -26.73 14.94 -13.82
C LYS A 317 -28.22 15.25 -14.01
N TRP A 318 -28.84 15.95 -13.06
CA TRP A 318 -30.27 16.26 -13.13
C TRP A 318 -30.66 17.00 -14.42
N TRP A 319 -29.77 17.84 -14.94
CA TRP A 319 -30.02 18.57 -16.20
C TRP A 319 -29.93 17.67 -17.43
N GLU A 320 -29.10 16.62 -17.41
CA GLU A 320 -29.04 15.59 -18.45
C GLU A 320 -30.32 14.72 -18.41
N ILE A 321 -30.78 14.37 -17.22
CA ILE A 321 -32.05 13.65 -17.02
C ILE A 321 -33.24 14.51 -17.47
N ALA A 322 -33.19 15.83 -17.24
CA ALA A 322 -34.21 16.78 -17.68
C ALA A 322 -34.15 17.12 -19.17
N GLY A 323 -33.18 16.55 -19.91
CA GLY A 323 -33.03 16.85 -21.37
C GLY A 323 -32.60 18.29 -21.66
N MET A 324 -31.83 18.92 -20.75
CA MET A 324 -31.31 20.27 -21.00
C MET A 324 -30.12 20.22 -21.97
N ASP A 325 -30.16 21.04 -23.00
CA ASP A 325 -29.03 21.25 -23.90
C ASP A 325 -27.99 22.23 -23.30
N ARG A 326 -26.85 22.38 -23.98
CA ARG A 326 -25.76 23.26 -23.55
C ARG A 326 -26.18 24.78 -23.53
N ALA A 327 -27.23 25.12 -24.18
CA ALA A 327 -27.79 26.48 -24.21
C ALA A 327 -28.86 26.73 -23.12
N GLY A 328 -29.14 25.69 -22.27
CA GLY A 328 -30.15 25.76 -21.21
C GLY A 328 -31.57 25.53 -21.68
N GLY A 329 -31.78 25.15 -22.95
CA GLY A 329 -33.06 24.72 -23.49
C GLY A 329 -33.38 23.27 -23.19
N LEU A 330 -34.69 22.93 -23.17
CA LEU A 330 -35.10 21.52 -23.13
C LEU A 330 -35.00 20.95 -24.55
N THR A 331 -34.34 19.79 -24.68
CA THR A 331 -34.35 19.03 -25.94
C THR A 331 -35.78 18.57 -26.17
N GLN A 332 -36.42 19.09 -27.25
CA GLN A 332 -37.71 18.56 -27.69
C GLN A 332 -37.45 17.24 -28.41
N GLU A 333 -37.93 16.12 -27.86
CA GLU A 333 -38.16 14.88 -28.62
C GLU A 333 -39.38 15.04 -29.52
#